data_f1eeec1a3f012b560903ce7082a4f634
#
_entry.id   f1eeec1a3f012b560903ce7082a4f634
#
_cell.length_a   1.000
_cell.length_b   1.000
_cell.length_c   1.000
_cell.angle_alpha   90.00
_cell.angle_beta   90.00
_cell.angle_gamma   90.00
#
_symmetry.space_group_name_H-M   'P 1'
#
loop_
_entity.id
_entity.type
_entity.pdbx_description
1 polymer ?
#
loop_
_entity_poly.entity_id
_entity_poly.type
_entity_poly.pdbx_seq_one_letter_code
_entity_poly.pdbx_strand_id
1 'polypeptide(L)'
;VEVKDNSNIVRVYYKTIDDLHYNVEYYFDGEINDKLSYTESNVVYGTRTSYKDIDHTGYYFVDVKNNNEAVTNNNITVKVYFKTIDDLSYKVEYYYDGELDEDAGYTVNNVIYGTETTYLDKNKEGYKLDDVKGNDIEVVDNDSIVSVYYVKDYFNYTIEYYFEQIKGKGYTKDSSLTEENEALFEEEINEYPDKIKEGYEFNSVEGMPLVIGTNEDDNVI
;
A
#
# COMPACT_ATOMS: atom_id res chain seq x y z
N VAL A 1 68.94 30.34 -40.03
CA VAL A 1 69.90 29.30 -39.57
C VAL A 1 70.72 28.89 -40.74
N GLU A 2 72.07 29.15 -40.66
CA GLU A 2 72.97 28.77 -41.69
C GLU A 2 73.32 27.26 -41.57
N VAL A 3 72.96 26.46 -42.51
CA VAL A 3 73.29 25.03 -42.53
C VAL A 3 74.73 24.87 -42.98
N LYS A 4 75.65 24.56 -42.02
CA LYS A 4 77.08 24.49 -42.27
C LYS A 4 77.64 23.11 -42.60
N ASP A 5 76.89 22.03 -42.30
CA ASP A 5 77.22 20.65 -42.76
C ASP A 5 75.97 19.74 -42.58
N ASN A 6 76.08 18.43 -42.92
CA ASN A 6 75.02 17.44 -42.83
C ASN A 6 74.72 17.03 -41.34
N SER A 7 75.38 17.64 -40.35
CA SER A 7 75.16 17.36 -38.91
C SER A 7 74.17 18.29 -38.26
N ASN A 8 73.64 19.29 -38.96
CA ASN A 8 72.68 20.22 -38.40
C ASN A 8 71.31 19.58 -38.34
N ILE A 9 70.91 19.15 -37.18
CA ILE A 9 69.63 18.50 -36.90
C ILE A 9 68.71 19.51 -36.21
N VAL A 10 67.54 19.77 -36.79
CA VAL A 10 66.43 20.47 -36.13
C VAL A 10 65.51 19.41 -35.53
N ARG A 11 65.31 19.47 -34.24
CA ARG A 11 64.34 18.61 -33.52
C ARG A 11 63.15 19.47 -33.12
N VAL A 12 61.95 19.05 -33.55
CA VAL A 12 60.68 19.68 -33.17
C VAL A 12 59.93 18.69 -32.31
N TYR A 13 59.52 19.12 -31.15
CA TYR A 13 58.78 18.29 -30.17
C TYR A 13 57.35 18.80 -30.05
N TYR A 14 56.41 17.91 -30.06
CA TYR A 14 55.00 18.19 -29.81
C TYR A 14 54.57 17.47 -28.56
N LYS A 15 53.71 18.12 -27.75
CA LYS A 15 53.06 17.54 -26.58
C LYS A 15 51.60 17.26 -26.91
N THR A 16 51.05 16.19 -26.38
CA THR A 16 49.63 15.90 -26.42
C THR A 16 48.86 16.99 -25.64
N ILE A 17 47.72 17.39 -26.12
CA ILE A 17 46.80 18.26 -25.38
C ILE A 17 46.24 17.44 -24.23
N ASP A 18 46.40 17.93 -22.99
CA ASP A 18 46.05 17.24 -21.72
C ASP A 18 45.28 18.12 -20.75
N ASP A 19 44.76 19.26 -21.21
CA ASP A 19 44.00 20.25 -20.45
C ASP A 19 42.55 20.41 -20.91
N LEU A 20 42.01 19.40 -21.60
CA LEU A 20 40.62 19.40 -22.05
C LEU A 20 39.69 19.08 -20.88
N HIS A 21 38.43 19.34 -21.06
CA HIS A 21 37.35 18.98 -20.13
C HIS A 21 36.05 18.62 -20.86
N TYR A 22 35.14 17.95 -20.18
CA TYR A 22 33.74 17.76 -20.59
C TYR A 22 32.84 17.82 -19.37
N ASN A 23 31.56 18.17 -19.62
CA ASN A 23 30.55 18.19 -18.56
C ASN A 23 29.79 16.87 -18.51
N VAL A 24 29.32 16.49 -17.32
CA VAL A 24 28.38 15.39 -17.08
C VAL A 24 27.18 15.96 -16.36
N GLU A 25 26.02 15.87 -17.00
CA GLU A 25 24.76 16.38 -16.48
C GLU A 25 23.80 15.19 -16.23
N TYR A 26 23.21 15.18 -15.03
CA TYR A 26 22.21 14.20 -14.64
C TYR A 26 20.82 14.83 -14.66
N TYR A 27 19.89 14.17 -15.33
CA TYR A 27 18.50 14.60 -15.47
C TYR A 27 17.56 13.60 -14.82
N PHE A 28 16.66 14.09 -13.96
CA PHE A 28 15.58 13.33 -13.34
C PHE A 28 14.25 13.91 -13.79
N ASP A 29 13.42 13.11 -14.46
CA ASP A 29 12.14 13.54 -15.07
C ASP A 29 12.29 14.78 -15.98
N GLY A 30 13.46 14.92 -16.62
CA GLY A 30 13.76 16.04 -17.51
C GLY A 30 14.37 17.26 -16.83
N GLU A 31 14.43 17.31 -15.52
CA GLU A 31 15.05 18.39 -14.73
C GLU A 31 16.52 18.06 -14.40
N ILE A 32 17.42 19.05 -14.59
CA ILE A 32 18.84 18.87 -14.27
C ILE A 32 19.06 18.85 -12.75
N ASN A 33 19.89 17.92 -12.31
CA ASN A 33 20.37 17.88 -10.93
C ASN A 33 21.78 18.48 -10.81
N ASP A 34 21.86 19.77 -10.53
CA ASP A 34 23.14 20.50 -10.41
C ASP A 34 24.07 19.96 -9.34
N LYS A 35 23.55 19.30 -8.28
CA LYS A 35 24.38 18.75 -7.20
C LYS A 35 25.12 17.49 -7.61
N LEU A 36 24.56 16.73 -8.54
CA LEU A 36 25.15 15.50 -9.06
C LEU A 36 25.96 15.74 -10.32
N SER A 37 25.62 16.78 -11.07
CA SER A 37 26.33 17.19 -12.29
C SER A 37 27.73 17.70 -11.98
N TYR A 38 28.68 17.41 -12.85
CA TYR A 38 30.08 17.79 -12.64
C TYR A 38 30.83 18.02 -13.96
N THR A 39 32.04 18.60 -13.87
CA THR A 39 32.98 18.74 -14.99
C THR A 39 34.16 17.80 -14.76
N GLU A 40 34.49 16.96 -15.73
CA GLU A 40 35.70 16.18 -15.78
C GLU A 40 36.80 17.03 -16.43
N SER A 41 37.89 17.28 -15.70
CA SER A 41 38.97 18.20 -16.12
C SER A 41 40.30 17.46 -16.31
N ASN A 42 41.27 18.13 -16.96
CA ASN A 42 42.57 17.57 -17.30
C ASN A 42 42.50 16.30 -18.16
N VAL A 43 41.61 16.34 -19.11
CA VAL A 43 41.35 15.22 -20.03
C VAL A 43 42.31 15.27 -21.21
N VAL A 44 42.97 14.16 -21.49
CA VAL A 44 43.91 14.05 -22.63
C VAL A 44 43.08 13.94 -23.92
N TYR A 45 43.57 14.63 -24.99
CA TYR A 45 42.95 14.55 -26.32
C TYR A 45 42.73 13.09 -26.76
N GLY A 46 41.53 12.77 -27.20
CA GLY A 46 41.14 11.44 -27.68
C GLY A 46 40.65 10.49 -26.59
N THR A 47 40.70 10.88 -25.30
CA THR A 47 40.10 10.13 -24.20
C THR A 47 38.59 10.00 -24.47
N ARG A 48 38.00 8.85 -24.12
CA ARG A 48 36.56 8.62 -24.26
C ARG A 48 35.80 9.21 -23.05
N THR A 49 34.69 9.88 -23.33
CA THR A 49 33.77 10.36 -22.29
C THR A 49 33.19 9.19 -21.52
N SER A 50 32.94 9.40 -20.22
CA SER A 50 32.25 8.47 -19.33
C SER A 50 31.45 9.26 -18.28
N TYR A 51 30.60 8.58 -17.54
CA TYR A 51 29.89 9.14 -16.40
C TYR A 51 30.05 8.22 -15.19
N LYS A 52 29.77 8.73 -13.99
CA LYS A 52 29.80 7.95 -12.74
C LYS A 52 28.40 7.36 -12.53
N ASP A 53 28.36 6.09 -12.11
CA ASP A 53 27.14 5.53 -11.58
C ASP A 53 26.80 6.21 -10.24
N ILE A 54 25.53 6.57 -10.07
CA ILE A 54 25.03 7.28 -8.89
C ILE A 54 23.86 6.52 -8.28
N ASP A 55 23.61 6.75 -7.00
CA ASP A 55 22.39 6.28 -6.36
C ASP A 55 21.18 7.00 -6.99
N HIS A 56 20.24 6.20 -7.48
CA HIS A 56 19.04 6.64 -8.17
C HIS A 56 17.79 5.97 -7.61
N THR A 57 17.77 5.72 -6.30
CA THR A 57 16.63 5.13 -5.58
C THR A 57 15.32 5.82 -5.97
N GLY A 58 14.33 5.04 -6.36
CA GLY A 58 13.04 5.53 -6.87
C GLY A 58 13.03 5.97 -8.33
N TYR A 59 14.16 5.83 -9.04
CA TYR A 59 14.28 6.15 -10.46
C TYR A 59 14.88 4.98 -11.23
N TYR A 60 14.55 4.87 -12.50
CA TYR A 60 15.21 3.95 -13.42
C TYR A 60 15.98 4.73 -14.48
N PHE A 61 17.09 4.13 -14.95
CA PHE A 61 17.89 4.66 -16.05
C PHE A 61 17.10 4.59 -17.36
N VAL A 62 17.08 5.70 -18.09
CA VAL A 62 16.39 5.79 -19.40
C VAL A 62 17.37 5.75 -20.54
N ASP A 63 18.35 6.66 -20.56
CA ASP A 63 19.27 6.86 -21.69
C ASP A 63 20.51 7.64 -21.25
N VAL A 64 21.56 7.57 -22.06
CA VAL A 64 22.73 8.44 -21.96
C VAL A 64 23.15 8.93 -23.33
N LYS A 65 23.38 10.24 -23.48
CA LYS A 65 23.86 10.86 -24.70
C LYS A 65 25.31 11.26 -24.55
N ASN A 66 26.05 11.23 -25.71
CA ASN A 66 27.44 11.61 -25.82
C ASN A 66 28.40 10.82 -24.90
N ASN A 67 27.99 9.61 -24.47
CA ASN A 67 28.86 8.69 -23.76
C ASN A 67 29.78 7.94 -24.73
N ASN A 68 31.00 7.61 -24.32
CA ASN A 68 32.01 6.94 -25.13
C ASN A 68 32.42 7.72 -26.40
N GLU A 69 32.31 9.05 -26.40
CA GLU A 69 32.79 9.93 -27.43
C GLU A 69 34.23 10.38 -27.20
N ALA A 70 35.01 10.60 -28.26
CA ALA A 70 36.39 11.07 -28.15
C ALA A 70 36.40 12.57 -27.81
N VAL A 71 37.08 12.94 -26.72
CA VAL A 71 37.25 14.34 -26.29
C VAL A 71 38.31 15.01 -27.18
N THR A 72 37.86 15.85 -28.10
CA THR A 72 38.71 16.60 -29.06
C THR A 72 38.65 18.12 -28.81
N ASN A 73 37.72 18.56 -27.98
CA ASN A 73 37.51 19.97 -27.56
C ASN A 73 36.72 20.01 -26.26
N ASN A 74 36.44 21.22 -25.75
CA ASN A 74 35.79 21.46 -24.46
C ASN A 74 34.23 21.61 -24.57
N ASN A 75 33.61 21.20 -25.68
CA ASN A 75 32.18 21.45 -25.91
C ASN A 75 31.30 20.21 -25.71
N ILE A 76 31.86 19.11 -25.20
CA ILE A 76 31.11 17.87 -25.01
C ILE A 76 30.40 17.92 -23.65
N THR A 77 29.14 17.53 -23.67
CA THR A 77 28.33 17.29 -22.47
C THR A 77 27.71 15.90 -22.56
N VAL A 78 28.09 15.03 -21.64
CA VAL A 78 27.41 13.73 -21.41
C VAL A 78 26.12 14.02 -20.64
N LYS A 79 24.99 13.51 -21.14
CA LYS A 79 23.67 13.69 -20.51
C LYS A 79 23.11 12.33 -20.12
N VAL A 80 22.88 12.13 -18.84
CA VAL A 80 22.37 10.89 -18.24
C VAL A 80 20.93 11.14 -17.78
N TYR A 81 19.99 10.31 -18.23
CA TYR A 81 18.56 10.51 -17.98
C TYR A 81 17.99 9.40 -17.13
N PHE A 82 17.28 9.81 -16.10
CA PHE A 82 16.50 8.96 -15.21
C PHE A 82 15.04 9.39 -15.20
N LYS A 83 14.15 8.45 -14.95
CA LYS A 83 12.71 8.67 -14.78
C LYS A 83 12.25 8.01 -13.49
N THR A 84 11.33 8.66 -12.77
CA THR A 84 10.65 8.11 -11.60
C THR A 84 9.99 6.78 -11.95
N ILE A 85 10.11 5.78 -11.07
CA ILE A 85 9.39 4.52 -11.16
C ILE A 85 7.92 4.83 -10.90
N ASP A 86 7.05 4.60 -11.88
CA ASP A 86 5.63 4.95 -11.87
C ASP A 86 4.70 3.78 -12.28
N ASP A 87 5.25 2.56 -12.31
CA ASP A 87 4.55 1.33 -12.71
C ASP A 87 4.47 0.28 -11.59
N LEU A 88 4.64 0.72 -10.33
CA LEU A 88 4.50 -0.15 -9.18
C LEU A 88 3.03 -0.50 -8.92
N SER A 89 2.83 -1.50 -8.07
CA SER A 89 1.51 -1.95 -7.65
C SER A 89 1.55 -2.45 -6.20
N TYR A 90 0.38 -2.47 -5.56
CA TYR A 90 0.18 -3.16 -4.30
C TYR A 90 -1.19 -3.83 -4.26
N LYS A 91 -1.36 -4.81 -3.37
CA LYS A 91 -2.62 -5.53 -3.17
C LYS A 91 -3.35 -5.01 -1.95
N VAL A 92 -4.69 -5.06 -2.00
CA VAL A 92 -5.56 -4.88 -0.84
C VAL A 92 -6.38 -6.16 -0.67
N GLU A 93 -6.28 -6.77 0.51
CA GLU A 93 -6.93 -8.01 0.88
C GLU A 93 -7.88 -7.77 2.06
N TYR A 94 -9.07 -8.39 2.02
CA TYR A 94 -10.07 -8.28 3.07
C TYR A 94 -10.29 -9.62 3.74
N TYR A 95 -10.30 -9.59 5.07
CA TYR A 95 -10.50 -10.77 5.90
C TYR A 95 -11.75 -10.57 6.77
N TYR A 96 -12.64 -11.57 6.78
CA TYR A 96 -13.82 -11.60 7.64
C TYR A 96 -13.70 -12.80 8.58
N ASP A 97 -13.68 -12.56 9.90
CA ASP A 97 -13.39 -13.57 10.94
C ASP A 97 -12.10 -14.38 10.67
N GLY A 98 -11.09 -13.72 10.08
CA GLY A 98 -9.81 -14.33 9.74
C GLY A 98 -9.78 -15.09 8.42
N GLU A 99 -10.90 -15.21 7.71
CA GLU A 99 -10.96 -15.84 6.39
C GLU A 99 -10.84 -14.80 5.28
N LEU A 100 -9.97 -15.07 4.28
CA LEU A 100 -9.76 -14.20 3.12
C LEU A 100 -11.01 -14.23 2.22
N ASP A 101 -11.53 -13.03 1.93
CA ASP A 101 -12.55 -12.83 0.88
C ASP A 101 -11.85 -12.50 -0.45
N GLU A 102 -11.66 -13.51 -1.29
CA GLU A 102 -10.96 -13.38 -2.58
C GLU A 102 -11.68 -12.42 -3.55
N ASP A 103 -13.01 -12.31 -3.46
CA ASP A 103 -13.82 -11.46 -4.33
C ASP A 103 -13.79 -9.98 -3.88
N ALA A 104 -13.49 -9.73 -2.62
CA ALA A 104 -13.41 -8.39 -2.07
C ALA A 104 -12.07 -7.70 -2.38
N GLY A 105 -10.98 -8.46 -2.52
CA GLY A 105 -9.64 -7.96 -2.77
C GLY A 105 -9.48 -7.26 -4.12
N TYR A 106 -8.46 -6.40 -4.22
CA TYR A 106 -8.10 -5.72 -5.48
C TYR A 106 -6.61 -5.37 -5.51
N THR A 107 -6.13 -5.03 -6.72
CA THR A 107 -4.76 -4.51 -6.93
C THR A 107 -4.83 -3.06 -7.38
N VAL A 108 -4.01 -2.21 -6.75
CA VAL A 108 -3.75 -0.84 -7.19
C VAL A 108 -2.53 -0.87 -8.09
N ASN A 109 -2.67 -0.37 -9.32
CA ASN A 109 -1.61 -0.36 -10.33
C ASN A 109 -1.17 1.06 -10.66
N ASN A 110 -0.04 1.20 -11.36
CA ASN A 110 0.57 2.47 -11.77
C ASN A 110 0.82 3.40 -10.57
N VAL A 111 1.36 2.82 -9.51
CA VAL A 111 1.74 3.53 -8.30
C VAL A 111 3.13 4.11 -8.47
N ILE A 112 3.28 5.38 -8.14
CA ILE A 112 4.58 6.07 -8.15
C ILE A 112 5.38 5.63 -6.93
N TYR A 113 6.67 5.38 -7.10
CA TYR A 113 7.61 5.09 -6.01
C TYR A 113 7.46 6.09 -4.85
N GLY A 114 7.39 5.60 -3.62
CA GLY A 114 7.23 6.41 -2.42
C GLY A 114 5.80 6.90 -2.13
N THR A 115 4.81 6.49 -2.96
CA THR A 115 3.39 6.73 -2.64
C THR A 115 2.97 5.83 -1.48
N GLU A 116 2.24 6.36 -0.52
CA GLU A 116 1.69 5.58 0.60
C GLU A 116 0.53 4.70 0.15
N THR A 117 0.49 3.47 0.69
CA THR A 117 -0.63 2.54 0.49
C THR A 117 -1.90 3.06 1.15
N THR A 118 -3.03 2.78 0.53
CA THR A 118 -4.37 3.07 1.07
C THR A 118 -5.33 1.92 0.77
N TYR A 119 -6.49 1.91 1.44
CA TYR A 119 -7.55 0.95 1.17
C TYR A 119 -8.91 1.65 1.10
N LEU A 120 -9.91 0.95 0.54
CA LEU A 120 -11.30 1.36 0.58
C LEU A 120 -11.99 0.63 1.72
N ASP A 121 -12.70 1.36 2.57
CA ASP A 121 -13.55 0.74 3.59
C ASP A 121 -14.70 -0.01 2.91
N LYS A 122 -14.85 -1.31 3.26
CA LYS A 122 -15.91 -2.19 2.75
C LYS A 122 -16.84 -2.56 3.89
N ASN A 123 -17.85 -1.73 4.08
CA ASN A 123 -18.89 -2.01 5.07
C ASN A 123 -19.65 -3.28 4.66
N LYS A 124 -19.52 -4.37 5.43
CA LYS A 124 -20.26 -5.61 5.29
C LYS A 124 -21.23 -5.73 6.46
N GLU A 125 -22.49 -6.01 6.14
CA GLU A 125 -23.55 -6.15 7.14
C GLU A 125 -23.20 -7.19 8.20
N GLY A 126 -23.36 -6.85 9.46
CA GLY A 126 -23.04 -7.69 10.62
C GLY A 126 -21.58 -7.71 11.02
N TYR A 127 -20.71 -6.95 10.34
CA TYR A 127 -19.27 -6.90 10.63
C TYR A 127 -18.80 -5.48 10.95
N LYS A 128 -17.78 -5.38 11.80
CA LYS A 128 -17.06 -4.14 12.08
C LYS A 128 -15.58 -4.27 11.78
N LEU A 129 -14.94 -3.15 11.44
CA LEU A 129 -13.49 -3.08 11.27
C LEU A 129 -12.79 -3.38 12.58
N ASP A 130 -11.82 -4.30 12.55
CA ASP A 130 -11.01 -4.70 13.70
C ASP A 130 -9.58 -4.16 13.60
N ASP A 131 -8.90 -4.43 12.49
CA ASP A 131 -7.49 -4.06 12.30
C ASP A 131 -7.18 -3.80 10.82
N VAL A 132 -6.13 -2.99 10.56
CA VAL A 132 -5.58 -2.77 9.22
C VAL A 132 -4.07 -2.83 9.28
N LYS A 133 -3.47 -3.68 8.48
CA LYS A 133 -2.01 -3.83 8.37
C LYS A 133 -1.53 -3.40 7.00
N GLY A 134 -0.33 -2.82 6.95
CA GLY A 134 0.29 -2.41 5.69
C GLY A 134 -0.33 -1.16 5.05
N ASN A 135 -1.17 -0.40 5.78
CA ASN A 135 -1.67 0.91 5.36
C ASN A 135 -0.67 2.01 5.72
N ASP A 136 -0.67 3.12 4.96
CA ASP A 136 0.24 4.27 5.13
C ASP A 136 1.74 3.88 5.07
N ILE A 137 2.08 2.88 4.24
CA ILE A 137 3.44 2.42 3.98
C ILE A 137 3.85 2.85 2.56
N GLU A 138 5.05 3.39 2.40
CA GLU A 138 5.59 3.76 1.10
C GLU A 138 5.76 2.53 0.20
N VAL A 139 5.22 2.60 -1.02
CA VAL A 139 5.36 1.57 -2.05
C VAL A 139 6.72 1.76 -2.74
N VAL A 140 7.63 0.83 -2.48
CA VAL A 140 8.99 0.84 -3.03
C VAL A 140 9.25 -0.31 -4.03
N ASP A 141 8.35 -1.29 -4.04
CA ASP A 141 8.33 -2.46 -4.92
C ASP A 141 6.90 -2.96 -5.13
N ASN A 142 6.74 -4.12 -5.77
CA ASN A 142 5.43 -4.73 -6.05
C ASN A 142 4.96 -5.74 -4.98
N ASP A 143 5.62 -5.80 -3.83
CA ASP A 143 5.37 -6.80 -2.78
C ASP A 143 4.49 -6.27 -1.64
N SER A 144 4.12 -4.97 -1.67
CA SER A 144 3.31 -4.35 -0.64
C SER A 144 1.88 -4.90 -0.62
N ILE A 145 1.37 -5.20 0.58
CA ILE A 145 0.01 -5.70 0.80
C ILE A 145 -0.62 -4.92 1.95
N VAL A 146 -1.84 -4.43 1.73
CA VAL A 146 -2.72 -3.92 2.78
C VAL A 146 -3.71 -5.03 3.15
N SER A 147 -3.72 -5.45 4.40
CA SER A 147 -4.65 -6.45 4.93
C SER A 147 -5.65 -5.79 5.87
N VAL A 148 -6.93 -5.84 5.51
CA VAL A 148 -8.04 -5.23 6.24
C VAL A 148 -8.85 -6.33 6.92
N TYR A 149 -8.98 -6.26 8.24
CA TYR A 149 -9.62 -7.29 9.05
C TYR A 149 -10.94 -6.79 9.60
N TYR A 150 -12.00 -7.56 9.38
CA TYR A 150 -13.31 -7.37 9.96
C TYR A 150 -13.68 -8.56 10.83
N VAL A 151 -14.37 -8.29 11.93
CA VAL A 151 -14.93 -9.30 12.82
C VAL A 151 -16.44 -9.10 12.96
N LYS A 152 -17.16 -10.16 13.28
CA LYS A 152 -18.59 -10.06 13.57
C LYS A 152 -18.83 -9.04 14.68
N ASP A 153 -19.85 -8.21 14.52
CA ASP A 153 -20.28 -7.27 15.54
C ASP A 153 -21.31 -7.89 16.48
N TYR A 154 -21.53 -7.26 17.61
CA TYR A 154 -22.52 -7.65 18.59
C TYR A 154 -23.85 -6.96 18.29
N PHE A 155 -24.94 -7.71 18.48
CA PHE A 155 -26.29 -7.19 18.38
C PHE A 155 -27.11 -7.61 19.59
N ASN A 156 -28.04 -6.73 19.99
CA ASN A 156 -28.92 -7.01 21.09
C ASN A 156 -29.97 -8.05 20.69
N TYR A 157 -30.36 -8.88 21.65
CA TYR A 157 -31.54 -9.72 21.58
C TYR A 157 -32.32 -9.68 22.87
N THR A 158 -33.62 -9.91 22.80
CA THR A 158 -34.54 -9.79 23.93
C THR A 158 -35.19 -11.15 24.21
N ILE A 159 -35.30 -11.50 25.50
CA ILE A 159 -36.09 -12.63 25.96
C ILE A 159 -37.33 -12.09 26.66
N GLU A 160 -38.48 -12.46 26.15
CA GLU A 160 -39.79 -11.98 26.65
C GLU A 160 -40.59 -13.09 27.31
N TYR A 161 -41.13 -12.82 28.48
CA TYR A 161 -41.91 -13.79 29.28
C TYR A 161 -43.36 -13.37 29.27
N TYR A 162 -44.25 -14.31 28.88
CA TYR A 162 -45.69 -14.11 28.78
C TYR A 162 -46.44 -15.07 29.71
N PHE A 163 -47.41 -14.56 30.47
CA PHE A 163 -48.21 -15.33 31.38
C PHE A 163 -49.69 -15.30 30.95
N GLU A 164 -50.36 -16.48 31.04
CA GLU A 164 -51.79 -16.59 30.73
C GLU A 164 -52.60 -15.75 31.72
N GLN A 165 -53.65 -15.13 31.20
CA GLN A 165 -54.57 -14.33 32.03
C GLN A 165 -55.54 -15.24 32.80
N ILE A 166 -55.52 -15.17 34.16
CA ILE A 166 -56.32 -16.04 35.05
C ILE A 166 -57.85 -15.92 34.78
N LYS A 167 -58.34 -14.77 34.34
CA LYS A 167 -59.76 -14.51 34.05
C LYS A 167 -60.01 -13.97 32.66
N GLY A 168 -59.07 -14.09 31.75
CA GLY A 168 -59.12 -13.59 30.38
C GLY A 168 -58.86 -14.71 29.35
N LYS A 169 -58.65 -14.29 28.14
CA LYS A 169 -58.14 -15.17 27.06
C LYS A 169 -56.84 -14.55 26.56
N GLY A 170 -55.79 -15.40 26.45
CA GLY A 170 -54.50 -15.02 25.92
C GLY A 170 -53.44 -14.75 26.96
N TYR A 171 -52.28 -14.26 26.50
CA TYR A 171 -51.09 -14.05 27.29
C TYR A 171 -50.83 -12.56 27.45
N THR A 172 -50.17 -12.19 28.54
CA THR A 172 -49.73 -10.82 28.80
C THR A 172 -48.24 -10.86 29.11
N LYS A 173 -47.43 -10.01 28.44
CA LYS A 173 -46.01 -9.82 28.69
C LYS A 173 -45.77 -9.28 30.09
N ASP A 174 -44.87 -9.89 30.83
CA ASP A 174 -44.34 -9.36 32.10
C ASP A 174 -43.05 -8.62 31.85
N SER A 175 -43.13 -7.31 31.63
CA SER A 175 -41.97 -6.47 31.32
C SER A 175 -40.91 -6.41 32.44
N SER A 176 -41.28 -6.83 33.69
CA SER A 176 -40.30 -6.90 34.79
C SER A 176 -39.37 -8.10 34.70
N LEU A 177 -39.70 -9.07 33.87
CA LEU A 177 -38.91 -10.27 33.61
C LEU A 177 -38.18 -10.24 32.27
N THR A 178 -38.49 -9.28 31.39
CA THR A 178 -37.79 -9.11 30.10
C THR A 178 -36.29 -8.96 30.30
N GLU A 179 -35.51 -9.69 29.55
CA GLU A 179 -34.06 -9.65 29.59
C GLU A 179 -33.50 -9.14 28.25
N GLU A 180 -32.57 -8.20 28.32
CA GLU A 180 -31.80 -7.70 27.17
C GLU A 180 -30.39 -8.28 27.27
N ASN A 181 -29.91 -8.87 26.19
CA ASN A 181 -28.63 -9.53 26.08
C ASN A 181 -27.95 -9.12 24.78
N GLU A 182 -26.66 -9.42 24.62
CA GLU A 182 -25.90 -9.23 23.40
C GLU A 182 -25.27 -10.55 22.96
N ALA A 183 -25.22 -10.79 21.64
CA ALA A 183 -24.50 -11.90 21.05
C ALA A 183 -23.93 -11.51 19.67
N LEU A 184 -22.99 -12.30 19.16
CA LEU A 184 -22.37 -12.04 17.88
C LEU A 184 -23.34 -12.24 16.71
N PHE A 185 -23.18 -11.48 15.66
CA PHE A 185 -23.89 -11.69 14.40
C PHE A 185 -23.83 -13.16 13.95
N GLU A 186 -24.97 -13.72 13.55
CA GLU A 186 -25.14 -15.14 13.18
C GLU A 186 -24.85 -16.15 14.30
N GLU A 187 -24.71 -15.73 15.54
CA GLU A 187 -24.66 -16.64 16.67
C GLU A 187 -26.04 -17.28 16.87
N GLU A 188 -26.05 -18.57 17.16
CA GLU A 188 -27.29 -19.34 17.41
C GLU A 188 -27.53 -19.45 18.92
N ILE A 189 -28.61 -18.85 19.41
CA ILE A 189 -29.04 -18.92 20.80
C ILE A 189 -30.00 -20.11 20.94
N ASN A 190 -29.55 -21.11 21.72
CA ASN A 190 -30.26 -22.37 21.90
C ASN A 190 -30.86 -22.54 23.31
N GLU A 191 -30.55 -21.63 24.23
CA GLU A 191 -30.95 -21.71 25.61
C GLU A 191 -31.46 -20.35 26.10
N TYR A 192 -32.39 -20.38 27.06
CA TYR A 192 -32.88 -19.21 27.77
C TYR A 192 -33.06 -19.54 29.27
N PRO A 193 -32.95 -18.54 30.16
CA PRO A 193 -33.20 -18.76 31.60
C PRO A 193 -34.69 -19.00 31.85
N ASP A 194 -35.03 -20.10 32.54
CA ASP A 194 -36.40 -20.35 32.95
C ASP A 194 -36.80 -19.43 34.12
N LYS A 195 -37.99 -18.84 34.02
CA LYS A 195 -38.56 -17.94 35.05
C LYS A 195 -39.77 -18.59 35.70
N ILE A 196 -39.53 -19.31 36.80
CA ILE A 196 -40.61 -19.96 37.56
C ILE A 196 -41.41 -18.89 38.28
N LYS A 197 -42.74 -18.85 38.03
CA LYS A 197 -43.67 -17.98 38.73
C LYS A 197 -44.75 -18.85 39.41
N GLU A 198 -45.00 -18.58 40.69
CA GLU A 198 -45.99 -19.35 41.49
C GLU A 198 -47.36 -19.39 40.81
N GLY A 199 -47.94 -20.59 40.63
CA GLY A 199 -49.21 -20.80 39.99
C GLY A 199 -49.18 -20.95 38.47
N TYR A 200 -47.97 -20.95 37.85
CA TYR A 200 -47.80 -21.16 36.42
C TYR A 200 -46.82 -22.31 36.16
N GLU A 201 -46.98 -22.97 35.06
CA GLU A 201 -46.08 -23.99 34.53
C GLU A 201 -45.63 -23.62 33.11
N PHE A 202 -44.49 -24.13 32.65
CA PHE A 202 -44.01 -23.92 31.27
C PHE A 202 -45.00 -24.50 30.26
N ASN A 203 -45.30 -23.72 29.22
CA ASN A 203 -46.18 -24.15 28.16
C ASN A 203 -45.42 -24.34 26.83
N SER A 204 -44.81 -23.28 26.31
CA SER A 204 -44.07 -23.31 25.03
C SER A 204 -43.08 -22.15 24.95
N VAL A 205 -42.11 -22.26 24.06
CA VAL A 205 -41.22 -21.19 23.65
C VAL A 205 -41.39 -20.99 22.12
N GLU A 206 -41.37 -19.74 21.70
CA GLU A 206 -41.33 -19.34 20.30
C GLU A 206 -40.01 -18.63 20.00
N GLY A 207 -39.60 -18.53 18.75
CA GLY A 207 -38.36 -17.84 18.36
C GLY A 207 -37.06 -18.62 18.59
N MET A 208 -37.16 -19.92 18.97
CA MET A 208 -35.95 -20.74 19.22
C MET A 208 -35.80 -21.85 18.16
N PRO A 209 -34.56 -22.18 17.72
CA PRO A 209 -33.33 -21.42 17.99
C PRO A 209 -33.35 -20.04 17.36
N LEU A 210 -32.81 -19.02 18.05
CA LEU A 210 -32.67 -17.68 17.51
C LEU A 210 -31.29 -17.51 16.88
N VAL A 211 -31.25 -17.14 15.61
CA VAL A 211 -30.01 -16.72 14.93
C VAL A 211 -29.96 -15.20 14.93
N ILE A 212 -28.91 -14.63 15.52
CA ILE A 212 -28.76 -13.19 15.70
C ILE A 212 -28.61 -12.50 14.34
N GLY A 213 -29.54 -11.62 14.04
CA GLY A 213 -29.54 -10.76 12.86
C GLY A 213 -29.11 -9.33 13.20
N THR A 214 -28.95 -8.52 12.15
CA THR A 214 -28.59 -7.10 12.31
C THR A 214 -29.78 -6.22 12.70
N ASN A 215 -31.01 -6.69 12.48
CA ASN A 215 -32.21 -6.02 12.97
C ASN A 215 -32.56 -6.53 14.38
N GLU A 216 -32.24 -5.75 15.39
CA GLU A 216 -32.44 -6.12 16.79
C GLU A 216 -33.92 -6.31 17.18
N ASP A 217 -34.87 -5.66 16.46
CA ASP A 217 -36.30 -5.84 16.68
C ASP A 217 -36.79 -7.26 16.33
N ASP A 218 -36.05 -7.97 15.45
CA ASP A 218 -36.36 -9.36 15.08
C ASP A 218 -35.64 -10.39 15.97
N ASN A 219 -34.67 -9.95 16.77
CA ASN A 219 -33.90 -10.79 17.69
C ASN A 219 -34.66 -10.99 19.00
N VAL A 220 -35.76 -11.75 18.99
CA VAL A 220 -36.64 -11.96 20.17
C VAL A 220 -36.95 -13.44 20.36
N ILE A 221 -36.84 -13.91 21.60
CA ILE A 221 -37.29 -15.22 22.12
C ILE A 221 -38.49 -15.03 23.01
#